data_e407aaa5638fff9f623f80bea44f92cf
#
_entry.id   e407aaa5638fff9f623f80bea44f92cf
#
_cell.length_a   1.000
_cell.length_b   1.000
_cell.length_c   1.000
_cell.angle_alpha   90.00
_cell.angle_beta   90.00
_cell.angle_gamma   90.00
#
_symmetry.space_group_name_H-M   'P 1'
#
loop_
_entity.id
_entity.type
_entity.pdbx_description
1 polymer ?
#
loop_
_entity_poly.entity_id
_entity_poly.type
_entity_poly.pdbx_seq_one_letter_code
_entity_poly.pdbx_strand_id
1 'polypeptide(L)'
;VPMTTWYPAWQSSRLTEFISSTLTTPFMAPVTDGVTGATVLAVMKFDHIFLDSMDVMLLGEPHGSLGEISPLLILICGGYLAVRKMLDWRIPLAIFTAMILLSLSFHLLDEARFPPASFMLLTGGLMLGAVFMATDMVSSPVTPWGVWIYGGLIGFLVVIIRLFGGLPEGVAYAIVLANSVVPILNQLTKPRVYGIKTVSG
;
A
#
# COMPACT_ATOMS: atom_id res chain seq x y z
N VAL A 1 5.50 29.60 -12.67
CA VAL A 1 6.78 28.89 -12.53
C VAL A 1 6.56 27.52 -13.14
N PRO A 2 7.29 27.13 -14.20
CA PRO A 2 7.05 25.85 -14.84
C PRO A 2 7.49 24.72 -13.89
N MET A 3 6.58 23.77 -13.62
CA MET A 3 6.78 22.58 -12.79
C MET A 3 7.76 21.56 -13.39
N THR A 4 8.57 21.96 -14.33
CA THR A 4 9.46 21.07 -15.10
C THR A 4 10.87 20.93 -14.53
N THR A 5 11.14 21.50 -13.35
CA THR A 5 12.50 21.51 -12.78
C THR A 5 12.81 20.38 -11.80
N TRP A 6 11.89 19.45 -11.58
CA TRP A 6 12.12 18.32 -10.66
C TRP A 6 12.81 17.11 -11.29
N TYR A 7 13.09 17.15 -12.58
CA TYR A 7 13.72 16.07 -13.33
C TYR A 7 15.24 15.93 -13.25
N PRO A 8 16.05 16.96 -12.96
CA PRO A 8 17.51 16.80 -13.02
C PRO A 8 18.12 15.99 -11.88
N ALA A 9 17.45 15.83 -10.76
CA ALA A 9 18.00 15.12 -9.59
C ALA A 9 18.16 13.61 -9.79
N TRP A 10 17.46 13.03 -10.74
CA TRP A 10 17.52 11.59 -11.05
C TRP A 10 18.62 11.17 -12.00
N GLN A 11 19.19 12.09 -12.74
CA GLN A 11 20.29 11.77 -13.66
C GLN A 11 21.65 11.66 -12.98
N SER A 12 21.79 12.09 -11.76
CA SER A 12 23.00 11.88 -10.95
C SER A 12 22.89 10.56 -10.18
N SER A 13 23.13 9.48 -10.84
CA SER A 13 23.02 8.09 -10.41
C SER A 13 24.05 7.68 -9.34
N ARG A 14 24.08 8.35 -8.18
CA ARG A 14 24.93 7.92 -7.09
C ARG A 14 24.12 7.74 -5.81
N LEU A 15 24.09 6.51 -5.33
CA LEU A 15 23.49 6.15 -4.03
C LEU A 15 23.95 7.06 -2.88
N THR A 16 25.15 7.61 -2.97
CA THR A 16 25.69 8.55 -1.98
C THR A 16 25.00 9.91 -1.99
N GLU A 17 24.58 10.42 -3.14
CA GLU A 17 23.83 11.67 -3.25
C GLU A 17 22.38 11.49 -2.80
N PHE A 18 21.79 10.32 -3.06
CA PHE A 18 20.48 9.95 -2.58
C PHE A 18 20.43 9.90 -1.03
N ILE A 19 21.42 9.26 -0.40
CA ILE A 19 21.51 9.17 1.06
C ILE A 19 21.73 10.56 1.69
N SER A 20 22.52 11.42 1.07
CA SER A 20 22.78 12.77 1.58
C SER A 20 21.63 13.76 1.37
N SER A 21 20.76 13.51 0.38
CA SER A 21 19.58 14.35 0.13
C SER A 21 18.36 13.98 0.99
N THR A 22 18.25 12.71 1.36
CA THR A 22 17.10 12.18 2.12
C THR A 22 17.36 12.01 3.61
N LEU A 23 18.60 11.76 4.01
CA LEU A 23 19.01 11.65 5.41
C LEU A 23 19.87 12.84 5.79
N THR A 24 19.26 13.90 6.28
CA THR A 24 19.99 14.95 7.00
C THR A 24 20.58 14.37 8.28
N THR A 25 21.90 14.37 8.37
CA THR A 25 22.57 14.10 9.64
C THR A 25 22.06 15.06 10.70
N PRO A 26 21.79 14.62 11.93
CA PRO A 26 21.33 15.50 12.98
C PRO A 26 22.33 16.66 13.14
N PHE A 27 21.82 17.89 13.18
CA PHE A 27 22.56 19.16 13.31
C PHE A 27 23.18 19.74 12.03
N MET A 28 22.95 19.18 10.85
CA MET A 28 23.27 19.83 9.57
C MET A 28 22.03 20.46 8.95
N ALA A 29 22.22 21.64 8.32
CA ALA A 29 21.14 22.25 7.55
C ALA A 29 20.79 21.36 6.35
N PRO A 30 19.48 21.15 6.06
CA PRO A 30 19.08 20.35 4.91
C PRO A 30 19.60 21.00 3.62
N VAL A 31 20.13 20.19 2.73
CA VAL A 31 20.67 20.62 1.43
C VAL A 31 19.56 21.13 0.51
N THR A 32 18.34 20.68 0.74
CA THR A 32 17.13 21.15 0.05
C THR A 32 16.04 21.46 1.06
N ASP A 33 15.54 22.68 1.02
CA ASP A 33 14.30 23.05 1.70
C ASP A 33 13.17 22.16 1.17
N GLY A 34 12.30 21.67 2.04
CA GLY A 34 11.28 20.67 1.70
C GLY A 34 10.48 21.05 0.45
N VAL A 35 10.69 20.33 -0.62
CA VAL A 35 9.91 20.48 -1.85
C VAL A 35 8.60 19.76 -1.66
N THR A 36 7.51 20.47 -1.41
CA THR A 36 6.17 19.93 -1.44
C THR A 36 5.74 19.76 -2.90
N GLY A 37 5.77 18.53 -3.38
CA GLY A 37 5.25 18.14 -4.70
C GLY A 37 3.97 17.32 -4.57
N ALA A 38 3.20 17.23 -5.65
CA ALA A 38 2.09 16.29 -5.74
C ALA A 38 2.63 14.87 -5.67
N THR A 39 1.95 13.98 -4.91
CA THR A 39 2.34 12.56 -4.87
C THR A 39 2.23 11.95 -6.26
N VAL A 40 3.08 10.97 -6.58
CA VAL A 40 3.07 10.25 -7.89
C VAL A 40 1.68 9.77 -8.26
N LEU A 41 0.94 9.32 -7.25
CA LEU A 41 -0.43 8.84 -7.41
C LEU A 41 -1.40 9.98 -7.80
N ALA A 42 -1.18 11.19 -7.29
CA ALA A 42 -1.96 12.37 -7.66
C ALA A 42 -1.65 12.81 -9.11
N VAL A 43 -0.37 12.82 -9.49
CA VAL A 43 0.06 13.12 -10.86
C VAL A 43 -0.53 12.12 -11.84
N MET A 44 -0.50 10.82 -11.54
CA MET A 44 -1.14 9.80 -12.36
C MET A 44 -2.64 10.06 -12.51
N LYS A 45 -3.33 10.41 -11.43
CA LYS A 45 -4.77 10.56 -11.43
C LYS A 45 -5.25 11.80 -12.18
N PHE A 46 -4.54 12.92 -12.07
CA PHE A 46 -4.94 14.20 -12.64
C PHE A 46 -4.25 14.50 -13.96
N ASP A 47 -3.01 14.10 -14.15
CA ASP A 47 -2.20 14.40 -15.34
C ASP A 47 -2.05 13.19 -16.29
N HIS A 48 -2.50 11.99 -15.88
CA HIS A 48 -2.37 10.73 -16.63
C HIS A 48 -0.94 10.39 -17.08
N ILE A 49 0.05 10.80 -16.27
CA ILE A 49 1.46 10.50 -16.53
C ILE A 49 1.86 9.29 -15.70
N PHE A 50 2.31 8.23 -16.38
CA PHE A 50 2.82 7.03 -15.73
C PHE A 50 4.34 7.08 -15.65
N LEU A 51 4.90 6.83 -14.47
CA LEU A 51 6.33 6.64 -14.30
C LEU A 51 6.66 5.16 -14.56
N ASP A 52 7.39 4.91 -15.64
CA ASP A 52 7.65 3.54 -16.13
C ASP A 52 8.82 2.83 -15.44
N SER A 53 9.63 3.51 -14.61
CA SER A 53 10.82 2.89 -14.02
C SER A 53 10.52 2.21 -12.69
N MET A 54 10.41 0.87 -12.72
CA MET A 54 10.20 0.04 -11.53
C MET A 54 11.30 0.21 -10.46
N ASP A 55 12.54 0.41 -10.90
CA ASP A 55 13.69 0.55 -10.00
C ASP A 55 13.56 1.78 -9.09
N VAL A 56 13.04 2.85 -9.66
CA VAL A 56 12.78 4.11 -8.98
C VAL A 56 11.69 3.93 -7.93
N MET A 57 10.61 3.25 -8.29
CA MET A 57 9.48 2.99 -7.38
C MET A 57 9.86 2.07 -6.21
N LEU A 58 10.74 1.09 -6.43
CA LEU A 58 11.17 0.15 -5.39
C LEU A 58 12.11 0.79 -4.37
N LEU A 59 13.05 1.61 -4.85
CA LEU A 59 14.02 2.30 -4.00
C LEU A 59 13.42 3.50 -3.27
N GLY A 60 12.34 4.04 -3.78
CA GLY A 60 11.60 5.16 -3.21
C GLY A 60 11.81 6.46 -3.97
N GLU A 61 10.73 7.20 -4.12
CA GLU A 61 10.78 8.55 -4.69
C GLU A 61 11.12 9.60 -3.66
N PRO A 62 11.94 10.60 -3.99
CA PRO A 62 12.26 11.71 -3.10
C PRO A 62 11.06 12.61 -2.77
N HIS A 63 9.93 12.44 -3.46
CA HIS A 63 8.73 13.30 -3.36
C HIS A 63 7.51 12.59 -2.77
N GLY A 64 7.69 11.53 -2.01
CA GLY A 64 6.61 10.81 -1.33
C GLY A 64 6.39 11.29 0.10
N SER A 65 5.27 10.90 0.70
CA SER A 65 5.00 11.08 2.13
C SER A 65 5.96 10.23 2.99
N LEU A 66 6.23 10.70 4.19
CA LEU A 66 7.01 9.94 5.19
C LEU A 66 6.39 8.54 5.39
N GLY A 67 7.17 7.49 5.13
CA GLY A 67 6.71 6.09 5.21
C GLY A 67 6.33 5.45 3.88
N GLU A 68 6.22 6.22 2.79
CA GLU A 68 6.01 5.70 1.44
C GLU A 68 7.31 5.57 0.65
N ILE A 69 8.38 6.19 1.15
CA ILE A 69 9.62 6.44 0.41
C ILE A 69 10.28 5.15 -0.08
N SER A 70 10.19 4.04 0.66
CA SER A 70 10.86 2.80 0.25
C SER A 70 10.00 1.56 0.50
N PRO A 71 9.24 1.11 -0.50
CA PRO A 71 8.51 -0.15 -0.45
C PRO A 71 9.39 -1.35 -0.09
N LEU A 72 10.63 -1.37 -0.57
CA LEU A 72 11.60 -2.43 -0.31
C LEU A 72 11.94 -2.51 1.19
N LEU A 73 12.19 -1.38 1.84
CA LEU A 73 12.48 -1.34 3.27
C LEU A 73 11.28 -1.84 4.10
N ILE A 74 10.07 -1.43 3.72
CA ILE A 74 8.82 -1.86 4.36
C ILE A 74 8.66 -3.38 4.25
N LEU A 75 8.93 -3.96 3.07
CA LEU A 75 8.84 -5.40 2.86
C LEU A 75 9.90 -6.16 3.68
N ILE A 76 11.12 -5.66 3.77
CA ILE A 76 12.17 -6.27 4.59
C ILE A 76 11.78 -6.24 6.08
N CYS A 77 11.36 -5.09 6.59
CA CYS A 77 10.93 -4.96 7.98
C CYS A 77 9.68 -5.79 8.28
N GLY A 78 8.68 -5.76 7.40
CA GLY A 78 7.47 -6.56 7.51
C GLY A 78 7.76 -8.06 7.46
N GLY A 79 8.64 -8.48 6.55
CA GLY A 79 9.12 -9.86 6.45
C GLY A 79 9.83 -10.33 7.73
N TYR A 80 10.69 -9.50 8.30
CA TYR A 80 11.33 -9.79 9.59
C TYR A 80 10.29 -9.99 10.71
N LEU A 81 9.29 -9.11 10.80
CA LEU A 81 8.23 -9.22 11.81
C LEU A 81 7.36 -10.48 11.57
N ALA A 82 7.08 -10.82 10.31
CA ALA A 82 6.34 -12.02 9.96
C ALA A 82 7.08 -13.30 10.37
N VAL A 83 8.40 -13.37 10.12
CA VAL A 83 9.25 -14.49 10.57
C VAL A 83 9.27 -14.61 12.09
N ARG A 84 9.28 -13.47 12.79
CA ARG A 84 9.19 -13.41 14.26
C ARG A 84 7.79 -13.73 14.79
N LYS A 85 6.81 -14.01 13.92
CA LYS A 85 5.39 -14.25 14.26
C LYS A 85 4.73 -13.11 15.03
N MET A 86 5.22 -11.89 14.85
CA MET A 86 4.66 -10.68 15.43
C MET A 86 3.59 -10.07 14.53
N LEU A 87 3.51 -10.53 13.28
CA LEU A 87 2.61 -10.03 12.24
C LEU A 87 1.99 -11.22 11.51
N ASP A 88 0.68 -11.18 11.23
CA ASP A 88 0.02 -12.19 10.40
C ASP A 88 0.27 -11.90 8.91
N TRP A 89 1.20 -12.63 8.30
CA TRP A 89 1.60 -12.52 6.90
C TRP A 89 0.46 -12.75 5.89
N ARG A 90 -0.63 -13.39 6.33
CA ARG A 90 -1.80 -13.70 5.46
C ARG A 90 -2.54 -12.44 5.05
N ILE A 91 -2.60 -11.43 5.94
CA ILE A 91 -3.30 -10.16 5.67
C ILE A 91 -2.63 -9.40 4.53
N PRO A 92 -1.33 -9.03 4.61
CA PRO A 92 -0.66 -8.36 3.50
C PRO A 92 -0.72 -9.16 2.19
N LEU A 93 -0.53 -10.47 2.28
CA LEU A 93 -0.58 -11.33 1.10
C LEU A 93 -1.97 -11.31 0.45
N ALA A 94 -3.05 -11.37 1.21
CA ALA A 94 -4.41 -11.27 0.70
C ALA A 94 -4.69 -9.91 0.06
N ILE A 95 -4.19 -8.81 0.67
CA ILE A 95 -4.31 -7.46 0.10
C ILE A 95 -3.58 -7.37 -1.24
N PHE A 96 -2.32 -7.80 -1.30
CA PHE A 96 -1.52 -7.74 -2.52
C PHE A 96 -2.08 -8.61 -3.63
N THR A 97 -2.53 -9.83 -3.33
CA THR A 97 -3.16 -10.71 -4.33
C THR A 97 -4.46 -10.12 -4.88
N ALA A 98 -5.31 -9.58 -4.03
CA ALA A 98 -6.55 -8.91 -4.47
C ALA A 98 -6.26 -7.69 -5.34
N MET A 99 -5.28 -6.87 -4.93
CA MET A 99 -4.83 -5.69 -5.69
C MET A 99 -4.31 -6.08 -7.08
N ILE A 100 -3.41 -7.07 -7.14
CA ILE A 100 -2.82 -7.51 -8.41
C ILE A 100 -3.91 -8.05 -9.34
N LEU A 101 -4.78 -8.93 -8.84
CA LEU A 101 -5.84 -9.54 -9.64
C LEU A 101 -6.81 -8.50 -10.22
N LEU A 102 -7.25 -7.56 -9.39
CA LEU A 102 -8.18 -6.52 -9.81
C LEU A 102 -7.52 -5.50 -10.74
N SER A 103 -6.33 -5.01 -10.39
CA SER A 103 -5.62 -4.05 -11.22
C SER A 103 -5.26 -4.64 -12.58
N LEU A 104 -4.83 -5.92 -12.60
CA LEU A 104 -4.56 -6.62 -13.86
C LEU A 104 -5.84 -6.78 -14.69
N SER A 105 -6.97 -7.11 -14.08
CA SER A 105 -8.25 -7.24 -14.78
C SER A 105 -8.67 -5.93 -15.44
N PHE A 106 -8.53 -4.80 -14.75
CA PHE A 106 -8.84 -3.49 -15.31
C PHE A 106 -7.83 -3.07 -16.40
N HIS A 107 -6.56 -3.32 -16.20
CA HIS A 107 -5.51 -3.01 -17.18
C HIS A 107 -5.69 -3.78 -18.49
N LEU A 108 -6.10 -5.05 -18.43
CA LEU A 108 -6.41 -5.86 -19.62
C LEU A 108 -7.67 -5.39 -20.37
N LEU A 109 -8.57 -4.68 -19.70
CA LEU A 109 -9.76 -4.10 -20.37
C LEU A 109 -9.41 -2.82 -21.14
N ASP A 110 -8.53 -1.99 -20.60
CA ASP A 110 -8.11 -0.73 -21.25
C ASP A 110 -6.73 -0.31 -20.71
N GLU A 111 -5.68 -0.66 -21.46
CA GLU A 111 -4.28 -0.36 -21.09
C GLU A 111 -3.98 1.15 -21.08
N ALA A 112 -4.68 1.94 -21.90
CA ALA A 112 -4.45 3.36 -21.98
C ALA A 112 -5.04 4.14 -20.79
N ARG A 113 -6.04 3.58 -20.14
CA ARG A 113 -6.79 4.24 -19.06
C ARG A 113 -6.36 3.79 -17.66
N PHE A 114 -6.01 2.51 -17.51
CA PHE A 114 -5.73 1.94 -16.20
C PHE A 114 -4.24 1.64 -16.03
N PRO A 115 -3.63 2.07 -14.91
CA PRO A 115 -2.22 1.85 -14.65
C PRO A 115 -1.89 0.37 -14.47
N PRO A 116 -0.64 -0.05 -14.74
CA PRO A 116 -0.20 -1.41 -14.51
C PRO A 116 -0.27 -1.78 -13.03
N ALA A 117 -0.45 -3.08 -12.75
CA ALA A 117 -0.58 -3.59 -11.38
C ALA A 117 0.65 -3.29 -10.51
N SER A 118 1.84 -3.28 -11.09
CA SER A 118 3.09 -2.93 -10.41
C SER A 118 3.09 -1.48 -9.90
N PHE A 119 2.62 -0.56 -10.72
CA PHE A 119 2.46 0.84 -10.33
C PHE A 119 1.48 0.98 -9.16
N MET A 120 0.32 0.36 -9.26
CA MET A 120 -0.72 0.40 -8.22
C MET A 120 -0.24 -0.21 -6.89
N LEU A 121 0.65 -1.19 -6.95
CA LEU A 121 1.18 -1.87 -5.77
C LEU A 121 2.27 -1.04 -5.07
N LEU A 122 3.19 -0.45 -5.85
CA LEU A 122 4.40 0.18 -5.32
C LEU A 122 4.20 1.66 -4.97
N THR A 123 3.15 2.30 -5.49
CA THR A 123 2.87 3.72 -5.24
C THR A 123 1.89 3.95 -4.10
N GLY A 124 2.11 5.05 -3.41
CA GLY A 124 1.29 5.50 -2.29
C GLY A 124 1.47 4.66 -1.02
N GLY A 125 0.73 4.99 0.01
CA GLY A 125 0.80 4.35 1.33
C GLY A 125 0.32 2.91 1.40
N LEU A 126 0.12 2.22 0.27
CA LEU A 126 -0.38 0.84 0.26
C LEU A 126 0.54 -0.12 1.00
N MET A 127 1.84 -0.07 0.73
CA MET A 127 2.82 -0.96 1.37
C MET A 127 2.82 -0.80 2.88
N LEU A 128 2.88 0.44 3.35
CA LEU A 128 2.82 0.75 4.78
C LEU A 128 1.47 0.31 5.38
N GLY A 129 0.38 0.67 4.72
CA GLY A 129 -0.98 0.34 5.16
C GLY A 129 -1.23 -1.16 5.24
N ALA A 130 -0.82 -1.92 4.22
CA ALA A 130 -1.02 -3.37 4.16
C ALA A 130 -0.16 -4.12 5.18
N VAL A 131 1.11 -3.70 5.37
CA VAL A 131 2.04 -4.43 6.23
C VAL A 131 1.88 -4.07 7.70
N PHE A 132 1.67 -2.79 8.03
CA PHE A 132 1.66 -2.34 9.43
C PHE A 132 0.28 -1.94 9.94
N MET A 133 -0.55 -1.27 9.12
CA MET A 133 -1.85 -0.77 9.60
C MET A 133 -2.93 -1.85 9.56
N ALA A 134 -3.01 -2.64 8.49
CA ALA A 134 -4.03 -3.67 8.34
C ALA A 134 -3.76 -4.91 9.21
N THR A 135 -2.54 -5.09 9.67
CA THR A 135 -2.11 -6.23 10.50
C THR A 135 -2.22 -5.97 12.00
N ASP A 136 -2.85 -4.88 12.41
CA ASP A 136 -3.09 -4.61 13.81
C ASP A 136 -3.91 -5.73 14.47
N MET A 137 -3.38 -6.29 15.57
CA MET A 137 -3.98 -7.42 16.26
C MET A 137 -5.35 -7.11 16.88
N VAL A 138 -5.62 -5.83 17.13
CA VAL A 138 -6.88 -5.41 17.79
C VAL A 138 -8.03 -5.34 16.80
N SER A 139 -7.76 -4.87 15.60
CA SER A 139 -8.79 -4.61 14.59
C SER A 139 -8.92 -5.71 13.54
N SER A 140 -7.93 -6.60 13.43
CA SER A 140 -7.95 -7.69 12.43
C SER A 140 -8.81 -8.89 12.87
N PRO A 141 -9.36 -9.67 11.91
CA PRO A 141 -10.14 -10.88 12.22
C PRO A 141 -9.28 -11.97 12.85
N VAL A 142 -9.89 -12.73 13.77
CA VAL A 142 -9.21 -13.83 14.51
C VAL A 142 -9.31 -15.16 13.75
N THR A 143 -10.24 -15.28 12.80
CA THR A 143 -10.50 -16.54 12.09
C THR A 143 -9.66 -16.67 10.83
N PRO A 144 -9.14 -17.89 10.50
CA PRO A 144 -8.28 -18.08 9.33
C PRO A 144 -8.93 -17.64 8.00
N TRP A 145 -10.21 -17.93 7.82
CA TRP A 145 -10.98 -17.51 6.64
C TRP A 145 -11.32 -16.02 6.68
N GLY A 146 -11.62 -15.49 7.88
CA GLY A 146 -11.87 -14.07 8.06
C GLY A 146 -10.70 -13.20 7.64
N VAL A 147 -9.47 -13.62 7.93
CA VAL A 147 -8.23 -12.93 7.55
C VAL A 147 -8.10 -12.79 6.03
N TRP A 148 -8.37 -13.85 5.27
CA TRP A 148 -8.32 -13.82 3.80
C TRP A 148 -9.41 -12.92 3.19
N ILE A 149 -10.64 -13.02 3.71
CA ILE A 149 -11.76 -12.19 3.25
C ILE A 149 -11.49 -10.71 3.58
N TYR A 150 -10.98 -10.44 4.78
CA TYR A 150 -10.65 -9.10 5.22
C TYR A 150 -9.56 -8.46 4.35
N GLY A 151 -8.46 -9.17 4.11
CA GLY A 151 -7.40 -8.67 3.23
C GLY A 151 -7.88 -8.48 1.79
N GLY A 152 -8.68 -9.41 1.27
CA GLY A 152 -9.32 -9.29 -0.04
C GLY A 152 -10.25 -8.08 -0.14
N LEU A 153 -11.04 -7.81 0.91
CA LEU A 153 -11.92 -6.64 0.98
C LEU A 153 -11.15 -5.34 0.97
N ILE A 154 -10.04 -5.25 1.73
CA ILE A 154 -9.17 -4.05 1.71
C ILE A 154 -8.60 -3.85 0.31
N GLY A 155 -8.01 -4.87 -0.29
CA GLY A 155 -7.46 -4.77 -1.65
C GLY A 155 -8.49 -4.34 -2.68
N PHE A 156 -9.70 -4.89 -2.61
CA PHE A 156 -10.82 -4.49 -3.47
C PHE A 156 -11.20 -3.01 -3.28
N LEU A 157 -11.39 -2.57 -2.03
CA LEU A 157 -11.76 -1.19 -1.73
C LEU A 157 -10.68 -0.20 -2.17
N VAL A 158 -9.41 -0.52 -1.96
CA VAL A 158 -8.30 0.34 -2.39
C VAL A 158 -8.31 0.55 -3.90
N VAL A 159 -8.47 -0.52 -4.69
CA VAL A 159 -8.54 -0.40 -6.16
C VAL A 159 -9.72 0.45 -6.59
N ILE A 160 -10.90 0.23 -6.01
CA ILE A 160 -12.10 1.02 -6.35
C ILE A 160 -11.91 2.50 -6.00
N ILE A 161 -11.41 2.80 -4.80
CA ILE A 161 -11.21 4.19 -4.38
C ILE A 161 -10.15 4.88 -5.25
N ARG A 162 -9.07 4.19 -5.59
CA ARG A 162 -8.02 4.75 -6.44
C ARG A 162 -8.47 5.00 -7.87
N LEU A 163 -9.21 4.06 -8.47
CA LEU A 163 -9.63 4.17 -9.87
C LEU A 163 -10.87 5.05 -10.05
N PHE A 164 -11.86 4.90 -9.19
CA PHE A 164 -13.17 5.53 -9.34
C PHE A 164 -13.45 6.63 -8.31
N GLY A 165 -12.74 6.62 -7.17
CA GLY A 165 -12.92 7.64 -6.15
C GLY A 165 -12.31 9.00 -6.52
N GLY A 166 -12.67 10.05 -5.81
CA GLY A 166 -12.09 11.39 -5.96
C GLY A 166 -10.71 11.56 -5.31
N LEU A 167 -10.31 10.62 -4.46
CA LEU A 167 -9.05 10.68 -3.71
C LEU A 167 -7.93 9.91 -4.45
N PRO A 168 -6.71 10.44 -4.51
CA PRO A 168 -5.58 9.71 -5.10
C PRO A 168 -5.20 8.50 -4.25
N GLU A 169 -5.28 8.63 -2.93
CA GLU A 169 -5.02 7.56 -1.97
C GLU A 169 -6.31 7.13 -1.27
N GLY A 170 -6.45 5.83 -1.01
CA GLY A 170 -7.65 5.28 -0.40
C GLY A 170 -7.38 4.22 0.67
N VAL A 171 -6.10 3.95 0.98
CA VAL A 171 -5.71 2.82 1.83
C VAL A 171 -6.24 2.96 3.25
N ALA A 172 -6.09 4.14 3.86
CA ALA A 172 -6.59 4.39 5.21
C ALA A 172 -8.12 4.24 5.30
N TYR A 173 -8.85 4.78 4.32
CA TYR A 173 -10.31 4.64 4.26
C TYR A 173 -10.75 3.19 4.05
N ALA A 174 -10.05 2.46 3.19
CA ALA A 174 -10.33 1.04 2.95
C ALA A 174 -10.12 0.21 4.22
N ILE A 175 -9.06 0.46 4.98
CA ILE A 175 -8.78 -0.22 6.26
C ILE A 175 -9.87 0.10 7.29
N VAL A 176 -10.26 1.36 7.45
CA VAL A 176 -11.31 1.75 8.40
C VAL A 176 -12.65 1.10 8.06
N LEU A 177 -13.03 1.10 6.77
CA LEU A 177 -14.25 0.43 6.31
C LEU A 177 -14.19 -1.08 6.54
N ALA A 178 -13.07 -1.72 6.21
CA ALA A 178 -12.88 -3.14 6.44
C ALA A 178 -12.93 -3.50 7.93
N ASN A 179 -12.33 -2.68 8.80
CA ASN A 179 -12.38 -2.87 10.25
C ASN A 179 -13.83 -2.85 10.79
N SER A 180 -14.70 -2.02 10.21
CA SER A 180 -16.11 -1.98 10.57
C SER A 180 -16.85 -3.29 10.25
N VAL A 181 -16.36 -4.06 9.28
CA VAL A 181 -16.94 -5.36 8.87
C VAL A 181 -16.38 -6.54 9.69
N VAL A 182 -15.25 -6.37 10.38
CA VAL A 182 -14.57 -7.45 11.13
C VAL A 182 -15.49 -8.17 12.12
N PRO A 183 -16.35 -7.52 12.92
CA PRO A 183 -17.25 -8.23 13.83
C PRO A 183 -18.18 -9.21 13.10
N ILE A 184 -18.66 -8.82 11.92
CA ILE A 184 -19.54 -9.65 11.08
C ILE A 184 -18.72 -10.82 10.50
N LEU A 185 -17.52 -10.56 10.00
CA LEU A 185 -16.62 -11.61 9.48
C LEU A 185 -16.32 -12.65 10.55
N ASN A 186 -16.01 -12.24 11.77
CA ASN A 186 -15.73 -13.15 12.86
C ASN A 186 -16.95 -14.01 13.23
N GLN A 187 -18.17 -13.50 13.11
CA GLN A 187 -19.38 -14.29 13.33
C GLN A 187 -19.64 -15.30 12.23
N LEU A 188 -19.48 -14.90 10.97
CA LEU A 188 -19.72 -15.75 9.80
C LEU A 188 -18.67 -16.85 9.64
N THR A 189 -17.42 -16.56 9.99
CA THR A 189 -16.29 -17.49 9.82
C THR A 189 -15.91 -18.24 11.09
N LYS A 190 -16.75 -18.18 12.12
CA LYS A 190 -16.53 -18.85 13.40
C LYS A 190 -16.42 -20.37 13.20
N PRO A 191 -15.33 -21.02 13.61
CA PRO A 191 -15.20 -22.46 13.52
C PRO A 191 -16.21 -23.15 14.43
N ARG A 192 -16.72 -24.31 14.00
CA ARG A 192 -17.65 -25.09 14.84
C ARG A 192 -16.92 -25.56 16.10
N VAL A 193 -17.53 -25.28 17.23
CA VAL A 193 -17.01 -25.75 18.53
C VAL A 193 -17.28 -27.25 18.65
N TYR A 194 -16.26 -28.03 18.89
CA TYR A 194 -16.36 -29.48 19.05
C TYR A 194 -17.19 -29.78 20.31
N GLY A 195 -18.19 -30.66 20.19
CA GLY A 195 -18.98 -31.13 21.32
C GLY A 195 -20.32 -30.43 21.57
N ILE A 196 -20.64 -29.35 20.88
CA ILE A 196 -21.98 -28.76 20.96
C ILE A 196 -22.88 -29.39 19.89
N LYS A 197 -23.81 -30.26 20.29
CA LYS A 197 -24.94 -30.66 19.44
C LYS A 197 -25.77 -29.42 19.14
N THR A 198 -25.86 -29.03 17.86
CA THR A 198 -26.86 -28.05 17.42
C THR A 198 -28.23 -28.63 17.75
N VAL A 199 -28.90 -28.08 18.75
CA VAL A 199 -30.32 -28.31 18.94
C VAL A 199 -30.98 -27.58 17.78
N SER A 200 -31.37 -28.37 16.77
CA SER A 200 -32.24 -27.90 15.70
C SER A 200 -33.63 -27.67 16.32
N GLY A 201 -33.95 -26.40 16.53
CA GLY A 201 -35.34 -25.98 16.74
C GLY A 201 -36.06 -25.85 15.40
#